data_837a5223b1a2d7c8575ac5d95f10e78a
#
_entry.id   837a5223b1a2d7c8575ac5d95f10e78a
#
_cell.length_a   1.000
_cell.length_b   1.000
_cell.length_c   1.000
_cell.angle_alpha   90.00
_cell.angle_beta   90.00
_cell.angle_gamma   90.00
#
_symmetry.space_group_name_H-M   'P 1'
#
loop_
_entity.id
_entity.type
_entity.pdbx_description
1 polymer ?
#
loop_
_entity_poly.entity_id
_entity_poly.type
_entity_poly.pdbx_seq_one_letter_code
_entity_poly.pdbx_strand_id
1 'polypeptide(L)'
;MWRHLSIFILLFALSASSALAEDAQLAALFRENNVNGTLVLSLLDGVTNYTHNDARAATPLLPASTFKIPNTLIALDAAVIKENDTLKWDGTNRSVAAWNKDQTLESAFKSSCVWFYQELARCIGAARYESQLARIGYGNAKPGPEPTSFWLEGDLRISALEQVAFLKRLYRRELPFKSSSYELLQRIMIVEQTPAYTLRAKTGWAGYGNQAAPQIGWYVGYLETNGNVWFFALNMEMTKPADAGLRQKLVMDVLKQKASMYR
;
A
#
# COMPACT_ATOMS: atom_id res chain seq x y z
N MET A 1 -49.55 -42.62 -27.65
CA MET A 1 -48.87 -41.29 -27.54
C MET A 1 -48.17 -41.23 -26.16
N TRP A 2 -46.87 -41.48 -26.11
CA TRP A 2 -46.10 -41.40 -24.90
C TRP A 2 -45.24 -40.12 -24.96
N ARG A 3 -45.44 -39.23 -24.00
CA ARG A 3 -44.67 -37.99 -23.83
C ARG A 3 -43.50 -38.27 -22.93
N HIS A 4 -42.25 -38.22 -23.47
CA HIS A 4 -41.02 -38.27 -22.66
C HIS A 4 -40.81 -36.92 -22.00
N LEU A 5 -40.81 -36.91 -20.67
CA LEU A 5 -40.48 -35.77 -19.83
C LEU A 5 -39.00 -35.82 -19.55
N SER A 6 -38.24 -34.98 -20.23
CA SER A 6 -36.78 -34.86 -19.98
C SER A 6 -36.58 -33.91 -18.81
N ILE A 7 -36.09 -34.44 -17.69
CA ILE A 7 -35.72 -33.68 -16.50
C ILE A 7 -34.28 -33.18 -16.74
N PHE A 8 -34.10 -31.88 -16.92
CA PHE A 8 -32.80 -31.22 -16.91
C PHE A 8 -32.38 -30.99 -15.44
N ILE A 9 -31.37 -31.74 -14.98
CA ILE A 9 -30.72 -31.50 -13.70
C ILE A 9 -29.65 -30.43 -13.91
N LEU A 10 -29.91 -29.21 -13.41
CA LEU A 10 -28.94 -28.13 -13.38
C LEU A 10 -27.96 -28.39 -12.22
N LEU A 11 -26.77 -28.87 -12.52
CA LEU A 11 -25.67 -28.96 -11.56
C LEU A 11 -25.14 -27.52 -11.29
N PHE A 12 -25.52 -26.96 -10.15
CA PHE A 12 -24.83 -25.79 -9.60
C PHE A 12 -23.46 -26.22 -9.06
N ALA A 13 -22.39 -25.93 -9.80
CA ALA A 13 -21.04 -26.01 -9.26
C ALA A 13 -20.86 -24.89 -8.23
N LEU A 14 -20.96 -25.20 -6.95
CA LEU A 14 -20.45 -24.33 -5.89
C LEU A 14 -18.92 -24.27 -6.05
N SER A 15 -18.44 -23.18 -6.59
CA SER A 15 -17.04 -22.80 -6.46
C SER A 15 -16.79 -22.44 -4.98
N ALA A 16 -16.28 -23.41 -4.23
CA ALA A 16 -15.74 -23.17 -2.90
C ALA A 16 -14.53 -22.23 -3.07
N SER A 17 -14.74 -20.95 -2.80
CA SER A 17 -13.64 -20.04 -2.52
C SER A 17 -12.88 -20.63 -1.34
N SER A 18 -11.67 -21.14 -1.56
CA SER A 18 -10.79 -21.54 -0.47
C SER A 18 -10.46 -20.27 0.32
N ALA A 19 -11.19 -20.02 1.40
CA ALA A 19 -10.80 -19.06 2.39
C ALA A 19 -9.38 -19.43 2.83
N LEU A 20 -8.42 -18.55 2.67
CA LEU A 20 -7.09 -18.73 3.24
C LEU A 20 -7.30 -18.90 4.74
N ALA A 21 -6.85 -20.02 5.32
CA ALA A 21 -7.02 -20.26 6.76
C ALA A 21 -6.23 -19.17 7.51
N GLU A 22 -6.88 -18.51 8.46
CA GLU A 22 -6.26 -17.50 9.31
C GLU A 22 -4.99 -18.04 9.96
N ASP A 23 -3.88 -17.32 9.86
CA ASP A 23 -2.63 -17.69 10.52
C ASP A 23 -2.73 -17.44 12.04
N ALA A 24 -2.71 -18.51 12.84
CA ALA A 24 -2.90 -18.44 14.28
C ALA A 24 -1.82 -17.61 15.01
N GLN A 25 -0.59 -17.55 14.46
CA GLN A 25 0.50 -16.75 15.05
C GLN A 25 0.27 -15.25 14.79
N LEU A 26 -0.17 -14.89 13.58
CA LEU A 26 -0.56 -13.53 13.28
C LEU A 26 -1.74 -13.10 14.15
N ALA A 27 -2.77 -13.93 14.25
CA ALA A 27 -3.93 -13.67 15.11
C ALA A 27 -3.55 -13.45 16.58
N ALA A 28 -2.63 -14.27 17.11
CA ALA A 28 -2.10 -14.10 18.47
C ALA A 28 -1.38 -12.74 18.62
N LEU A 29 -0.51 -12.37 17.67
CA LEU A 29 0.23 -11.12 17.69
C LEU A 29 -0.69 -9.88 17.73
N PHE A 30 -1.76 -9.87 16.91
CA PHE A 30 -2.74 -8.78 16.91
C PHE A 30 -3.50 -8.69 18.22
N ARG A 31 -3.92 -9.83 18.77
CA ARG A 31 -4.62 -9.92 20.06
C ARG A 31 -3.74 -9.44 21.22
N GLU A 32 -2.49 -9.89 21.30
CA GLU A 32 -1.53 -9.51 22.35
C GLU A 32 -1.20 -8.02 22.36
N ASN A 33 -1.21 -7.38 21.20
CA ASN A 33 -1.01 -5.95 21.08
C ASN A 33 -2.32 -5.14 21.13
N ASN A 34 -3.47 -5.80 21.34
CA ASN A 34 -4.82 -5.18 21.36
C ASN A 34 -5.09 -4.33 20.10
N VAL A 35 -4.80 -4.88 18.92
CA VAL A 35 -4.92 -4.19 17.63
C VAL A 35 -6.08 -4.76 16.83
N ASN A 36 -6.99 -3.90 16.39
CA ASN A 36 -7.97 -4.21 15.35
C ASN A 36 -7.36 -3.89 13.97
N GLY A 37 -7.07 -4.93 13.20
CA GLY A 37 -6.37 -4.75 11.93
C GLY A 37 -6.30 -6.02 11.10
N THR A 38 -5.52 -5.96 10.05
CA THR A 38 -5.15 -7.10 9.20
C THR A 38 -3.69 -7.00 8.78
N LEU A 39 -3.08 -8.13 8.52
CA LEU A 39 -1.78 -8.25 7.87
C LEU A 39 -1.83 -9.34 6.82
N VAL A 40 -1.42 -9.01 5.62
CA VAL A 40 -1.14 -9.97 4.54
C VAL A 40 0.37 -10.01 4.36
N LEU A 41 0.96 -11.20 4.46
CA LEU A 41 2.35 -11.48 4.13
C LEU A 41 2.39 -12.54 3.03
N SER A 42 3.11 -12.27 1.94
CA SER A 42 3.12 -13.15 0.77
C SER A 42 4.52 -13.23 0.15
N LEU A 43 4.98 -14.45 -0.11
CA LEU A 43 6.20 -14.67 -0.86
C LEU A 43 6.01 -14.31 -2.35
N LEU A 44 7.10 -13.98 -3.04
CA LEU A 44 7.07 -13.65 -4.48
C LEU A 44 6.51 -14.79 -5.35
N ASP A 45 6.63 -16.05 -4.91
CA ASP A 45 6.10 -17.24 -5.60
C ASP A 45 4.56 -17.20 -5.75
N GLY A 46 3.87 -16.43 -4.90
CA GLY A 46 2.41 -16.31 -4.89
C GLY A 46 1.68 -17.48 -4.20
N VAL A 47 2.39 -18.52 -3.81
CA VAL A 47 1.83 -19.73 -3.17
C VAL A 47 1.87 -19.58 -1.65
N THR A 48 3.03 -19.15 -1.12
CA THR A 48 3.20 -18.97 0.32
C THR A 48 2.58 -17.66 0.79
N ASN A 49 1.50 -17.76 1.54
CA ASN A 49 0.74 -16.62 2.05
C ASN A 49 0.36 -16.84 3.51
N TYR A 50 0.42 -15.78 4.29
CA TYR A 50 -0.07 -15.72 5.67
C TYR A 50 -0.98 -14.51 5.80
N THR A 51 -2.18 -14.71 6.34
CA THR A 51 -3.15 -13.62 6.52
C THR A 51 -3.75 -13.68 7.92
N HIS A 52 -3.92 -12.53 8.53
CA HIS A 52 -4.77 -12.33 9.69
C HIS A 52 -5.96 -11.47 9.28
N ASN A 53 -7.18 -11.87 9.68
CA ASN A 53 -8.44 -11.20 9.40
C ASN A 53 -8.70 -11.03 7.90
N ASP A 54 -9.04 -12.14 7.23
CA ASP A 54 -9.29 -12.21 5.77
C ASP A 54 -10.37 -11.23 5.31
N ALA A 55 -11.44 -11.05 6.09
CA ALA A 55 -12.51 -10.12 5.76
C ALA A 55 -11.98 -8.68 5.65
N ARG A 56 -11.16 -8.25 6.62
CA ARG A 56 -10.54 -6.93 6.59
C ARG A 56 -9.45 -6.84 5.52
N ALA A 57 -8.71 -7.93 5.27
CA ALA A 57 -7.71 -7.98 4.22
C ALA A 57 -8.28 -7.71 2.83
N ALA A 58 -9.52 -8.13 2.60
CA ALA A 58 -10.27 -7.89 1.36
C ALA A 58 -11.03 -6.56 1.35
N THR A 59 -11.15 -5.87 2.49
CA THR A 59 -11.92 -4.61 2.58
C THR A 59 -11.13 -3.45 1.98
N PRO A 60 -11.66 -2.75 0.95
CA PRO A 60 -11.01 -1.59 0.36
C PRO A 60 -11.11 -0.35 1.27
N LEU A 61 -9.97 0.27 1.58
CA LEU A 61 -9.84 1.44 2.45
C LEU A 61 -9.08 2.56 1.73
N LEU A 62 -9.16 3.79 2.27
CA LEU A 62 -8.35 4.92 1.80
C LEU A 62 -6.85 4.57 1.89
N PRO A 63 -6.08 4.70 0.79
CA PRO A 63 -4.65 4.35 0.80
C PRO A 63 -3.78 5.33 1.59
N ALA A 64 -4.22 6.54 1.78
CA ALA A 64 -3.45 7.62 2.39
C ALA A 64 -2.04 7.72 1.78
N SER A 65 -1.01 7.89 2.60
CA SER A 65 0.36 8.06 2.09
C SER A 65 0.99 6.82 1.46
N THR A 66 0.35 5.64 1.48
CA THR A 66 0.83 4.50 0.67
C THR A 66 0.68 4.77 -0.83
N PHE A 67 -0.28 5.63 -1.20
CA PHE A 67 -0.45 6.11 -2.58
C PHE A 67 0.78 6.84 -3.12
N LYS A 68 1.69 7.32 -2.29
CA LYS A 68 2.94 7.92 -2.75
C LYS A 68 3.79 6.96 -3.59
N ILE A 69 3.63 5.65 -3.44
CA ILE A 69 4.31 4.65 -4.27
C ILE A 69 3.89 4.78 -5.74
N PRO A 70 2.62 4.54 -6.13
CA PRO A 70 2.21 4.75 -7.53
C PRO A 70 2.27 6.21 -7.96
N ASN A 71 1.99 7.18 -7.07
CA ASN A 71 2.03 8.59 -7.38
C ASN A 71 3.42 9.06 -7.83
N THR A 72 4.48 8.58 -7.20
CA THR A 72 5.87 8.86 -7.64
C THR A 72 6.11 8.39 -9.08
N LEU A 73 5.68 7.17 -9.42
CA LEU A 73 5.83 6.64 -10.79
C LEU A 73 5.03 7.47 -11.79
N ILE A 74 3.79 7.82 -11.44
CA ILE A 74 2.91 8.64 -12.29
C ILE A 74 3.51 10.04 -12.51
N ALA A 75 4.06 10.67 -11.47
CA ALA A 75 4.67 11.98 -11.55
C ALA A 75 5.92 11.99 -12.43
N LEU A 76 6.77 10.95 -12.33
CA LEU A 76 7.95 10.77 -13.18
C LEU A 76 7.56 10.49 -14.64
N ASP A 77 6.55 9.65 -14.88
CA ASP A 77 6.03 9.35 -16.23
C ASP A 77 5.41 10.58 -16.89
N ALA A 78 4.71 11.39 -16.09
CA ALA A 78 4.13 12.67 -16.51
C ALA A 78 5.18 13.76 -16.74
N ALA A 79 6.45 13.52 -16.38
CA ALA A 79 7.56 14.48 -16.41
C ALA A 79 7.27 15.78 -15.63
N VAL A 80 6.41 15.73 -14.60
CA VAL A 80 6.12 16.89 -13.72
C VAL A 80 7.19 17.07 -12.64
N ILE A 81 8.04 16.07 -12.44
CA ILE A 81 9.17 16.11 -11.52
C ILE A 81 10.31 15.24 -12.07
N LYS A 82 11.55 15.65 -11.84
CA LYS A 82 12.77 14.87 -12.07
C LYS A 82 13.41 14.52 -10.75
N GLU A 83 14.34 13.57 -10.74
CA GLU A 83 15.01 13.05 -9.53
C GLU A 83 15.63 14.17 -8.67
N ASN A 84 16.32 15.10 -9.29
CA ASN A 84 17.09 16.15 -8.62
C ASN A 84 16.32 17.47 -8.44
N ASP A 85 15.05 17.51 -8.83
CA ASP A 85 14.24 18.71 -8.67
C ASP A 85 13.93 18.97 -7.21
N THR A 86 13.88 20.24 -6.84
CA THR A 86 13.50 20.71 -5.51
C THR A 86 12.31 21.64 -5.64
N LEU A 87 11.21 21.30 -4.95
CA LEU A 87 10.08 22.21 -4.79
C LEU A 87 10.32 23.11 -3.58
N LYS A 88 10.13 24.40 -3.78
CA LYS A 88 10.28 25.40 -2.73
C LYS A 88 9.11 25.33 -1.75
N TRP A 89 9.44 25.39 -0.47
CA TRP A 89 8.43 25.55 0.58
C TRP A 89 7.74 26.91 0.47
N ASP A 90 6.43 26.90 0.65
CA ASP A 90 5.57 28.08 0.54
C ASP A 90 5.59 29.00 1.78
N GLY A 91 6.41 28.68 2.81
CA GLY A 91 6.46 29.42 4.07
C GLY A 91 5.34 29.06 5.06
N THR A 92 4.37 28.23 4.67
CA THR A 92 3.26 27.83 5.55
C THR A 92 3.74 26.81 6.58
N ASN A 93 3.62 27.15 7.88
CA ASN A 93 3.93 26.25 8.98
C ASN A 93 2.86 25.15 9.13
N ARG A 94 3.29 23.92 8.95
CA ARG A 94 2.47 22.70 9.10
C ARG A 94 2.86 21.97 10.39
N SER A 95 1.97 21.17 10.94
CA SER A 95 2.17 20.41 12.19
C SER A 95 3.35 19.43 12.15
N VAL A 96 3.74 18.96 10.97
CA VAL A 96 4.90 18.08 10.79
C VAL A 96 6.12 18.94 10.43
N ALA A 97 7.04 19.11 11.38
CA ALA A 97 8.21 19.99 11.21
C ALA A 97 9.07 19.66 9.99
N ALA A 98 9.20 18.36 9.64
CA ALA A 98 9.93 17.90 8.46
C ALA A 98 9.35 18.40 7.12
N TRP A 99 8.11 18.92 7.11
CA TRP A 99 7.46 19.46 5.93
C TRP A 99 7.73 20.95 5.72
N ASN A 100 8.22 21.66 6.74
CA ASN A 100 8.42 23.12 6.75
C ASN A 100 9.80 23.50 6.19
N LYS A 101 10.09 23.01 5.02
CA LYS A 101 11.32 23.29 4.26
C LYS A 101 11.17 22.85 2.80
N ASP A 102 12.08 23.28 1.94
CA ASP A 102 12.22 22.79 0.57
C ASP A 102 12.30 21.25 0.55
N GLN A 103 11.68 20.64 -0.43
CA GLN A 103 11.61 19.19 -0.56
C GLN A 103 12.12 18.72 -1.92
N THR A 104 12.90 17.64 -1.91
CA THR A 104 13.13 16.78 -3.07
C THR A 104 12.13 15.64 -3.08
N LEU A 105 12.04 14.88 -4.19
CA LEU A 105 11.18 13.69 -4.27
C LEU A 105 11.51 12.68 -3.17
N GLU A 106 12.79 12.45 -2.90
CA GLU A 106 13.24 11.53 -1.84
C GLU A 106 12.85 12.02 -0.45
N SER A 107 13.16 13.28 -0.10
CA SER A 107 12.84 13.83 1.22
C SER A 107 11.33 13.87 1.48
N ALA A 108 10.54 14.21 0.47
CA ALA A 108 9.09 14.24 0.54
C ALA A 108 8.48 12.83 0.68
N PHE A 109 9.04 11.82 0.00
CA PHE A 109 8.60 10.43 0.15
C PHE A 109 8.88 9.92 1.56
N LYS A 110 10.11 10.10 2.05
CA LYS A 110 10.56 9.63 3.38
C LYS A 110 9.81 10.33 4.53
N SER A 111 9.63 11.64 4.46
CA SER A 111 8.86 12.40 5.46
C SER A 111 7.35 12.32 5.27
N SER A 112 6.87 11.63 4.24
CA SER A 112 5.45 11.56 3.89
C SER A 112 4.81 12.92 3.62
N CYS A 113 5.57 13.88 3.08
CA CYS A 113 5.19 15.27 2.86
C CYS A 113 3.94 15.38 1.98
N VAL A 114 2.84 15.86 2.55
CA VAL A 114 1.55 15.93 1.84
C VAL A 114 1.57 17.04 0.79
N TRP A 115 1.98 18.26 1.17
CA TRP A 115 1.94 19.40 0.26
C TRP A 115 2.75 19.20 -1.02
N PHE A 116 3.92 18.53 -0.92
CA PHE A 116 4.75 18.22 -2.07
C PHE A 116 3.98 17.36 -3.10
N TYR A 117 3.34 16.30 -2.64
CA TYR A 117 2.55 15.42 -3.51
C TYR A 117 1.26 16.07 -4.01
N GLN A 118 0.71 17.04 -3.28
CA GLN A 118 -0.41 17.86 -3.76
C GLN A 118 0.01 18.78 -4.89
N GLU A 119 1.22 19.37 -4.85
CA GLU A 119 1.76 20.14 -5.97
C GLU A 119 1.94 19.26 -7.21
N LEU A 120 2.57 18.08 -7.07
CA LEU A 120 2.66 17.14 -8.18
C LEU A 120 1.28 16.79 -8.74
N ALA A 121 0.32 16.59 -7.87
CA ALA A 121 -1.03 16.21 -8.26
C ALA A 121 -1.77 17.32 -9.04
N ARG A 122 -1.57 18.59 -8.68
CA ARG A 122 -2.09 19.73 -9.46
C ARG A 122 -1.55 19.73 -10.88
N CYS A 123 -0.23 19.48 -11.03
CA CYS A 123 0.42 19.42 -12.33
C CYS A 123 -0.02 18.20 -13.16
N ILE A 124 -0.32 17.07 -12.53
CA ILE A 124 -0.77 15.85 -13.19
C ILE A 124 -2.22 16.01 -13.67
N GLY A 125 -3.11 16.51 -12.81
CA GLY A 125 -4.52 16.74 -13.07
C GLY A 125 -5.40 15.46 -12.98
N ALA A 126 -6.70 15.65 -12.74
CA ALA A 126 -7.66 14.58 -12.49
C ALA A 126 -7.75 13.57 -13.65
N ALA A 127 -7.88 14.05 -14.89
CA ALA A 127 -8.04 13.19 -16.07
C ALA A 127 -6.83 12.26 -16.29
N ARG A 128 -5.60 12.74 -16.03
CA ARG A 128 -4.41 11.91 -16.13
C ARG A 128 -4.36 10.87 -15.00
N TYR A 129 -4.76 11.22 -13.78
CA TYR A 129 -4.87 10.24 -12.70
C TYR A 129 -5.89 9.14 -13.02
N GLU A 130 -7.06 9.48 -13.53
CA GLU A 130 -8.07 8.51 -13.93
C GLU A 130 -7.51 7.50 -14.95
N SER A 131 -6.88 8.01 -16.01
CA SER A 131 -6.24 7.18 -17.03
C SER A 131 -5.10 6.31 -16.45
N GLN A 132 -4.23 6.89 -15.63
CA GLN A 132 -3.08 6.18 -15.07
C GLN A 132 -3.49 5.13 -14.04
N LEU A 133 -4.43 5.41 -13.15
CA LEU A 133 -4.92 4.46 -12.15
C LEU A 133 -5.59 3.25 -12.81
N ALA A 134 -6.39 3.47 -13.85
CA ALA A 134 -6.97 2.40 -14.66
C ALA A 134 -5.87 1.58 -15.34
N ARG A 135 -4.87 2.22 -15.97
CA ARG A 135 -3.75 1.57 -16.67
C ARG A 135 -2.91 0.68 -15.76
N ILE A 136 -2.66 1.11 -14.52
CA ILE A 136 -1.87 0.33 -13.56
C ILE A 136 -2.72 -0.60 -12.69
N GLY A 137 -4.06 -0.51 -12.75
CA GLY A 137 -4.97 -1.33 -11.95
C GLY A 137 -4.72 -1.16 -10.45
N TYR A 138 -4.74 0.09 -9.95
CA TYR A 138 -4.52 0.37 -8.53
C TYR A 138 -5.86 0.53 -7.80
N GLY A 139 -6.20 -0.45 -6.94
CA GLY A 139 -7.44 -0.47 -6.19
C GLY A 139 -8.67 -0.30 -7.09
N ASN A 140 -9.63 0.51 -6.67
CA ASN A 140 -10.85 0.78 -7.45
C ASN A 140 -10.64 1.77 -8.63
N ALA A 141 -9.42 2.30 -8.80
CA ALA A 141 -9.05 3.25 -9.84
C ALA A 141 -9.92 4.52 -9.92
N LYS A 142 -10.54 4.96 -8.83
CA LYS A 142 -11.44 6.12 -8.77
C LYS A 142 -10.79 7.29 -8.05
N PRO A 143 -10.15 8.24 -8.76
CA PRO A 143 -9.54 9.40 -8.10
C PRO A 143 -10.57 10.45 -7.67
N GLY A 144 -11.79 10.45 -8.24
CA GLY A 144 -12.73 11.55 -8.05
C GLY A 144 -12.27 12.84 -8.75
N PRO A 145 -13.03 13.95 -8.60
CA PRO A 145 -12.76 15.19 -9.31
C PRO A 145 -11.60 16.02 -8.71
N GLU A 146 -11.29 15.83 -7.41
CA GLU A 146 -10.29 16.63 -6.71
C GLU A 146 -8.91 15.92 -6.70
N PRO A 147 -7.97 16.36 -7.55
CA PRO A 147 -6.71 15.66 -7.74
C PRO A 147 -5.76 15.74 -6.55
N THR A 148 -5.96 16.66 -5.62
CA THR A 148 -4.99 16.95 -4.54
C THR A 148 -5.28 16.21 -3.24
N SER A 149 -6.46 15.57 -3.10
CA SER A 149 -6.88 14.95 -1.85
C SER A 149 -7.53 13.56 -1.99
N PHE A 150 -7.75 13.06 -3.21
CA PHE A 150 -8.52 11.83 -3.45
C PHE A 150 -7.94 10.58 -2.75
N TRP A 151 -6.65 10.54 -2.47
CA TRP A 151 -6.01 9.43 -1.74
C TRP A 151 -6.06 9.59 -0.21
N LEU A 152 -6.45 10.77 0.29
CA LEU A 152 -6.54 11.12 1.71
C LEU A 152 -7.98 11.06 2.23
N GLU A 153 -8.93 11.56 1.44
CA GLU A 153 -10.34 11.75 1.83
C GLU A 153 -11.34 11.57 0.67
N GLY A 154 -10.86 11.35 -0.58
CA GLY A 154 -11.72 11.12 -1.75
C GLY A 154 -12.17 9.67 -1.91
N ASP A 155 -12.37 9.25 -3.19
CA ASP A 155 -13.02 7.98 -3.52
C ASP A 155 -12.07 6.82 -3.78
N LEU A 156 -10.76 7.05 -3.83
CA LEU A 156 -9.78 5.99 -4.07
C LEU A 156 -9.77 5.00 -2.90
N ARG A 157 -9.92 3.72 -3.22
CA ARG A 157 -9.90 2.63 -2.24
C ARG A 157 -9.00 1.51 -2.72
N ILE A 158 -8.33 0.85 -1.78
CA ILE A 158 -7.51 -0.33 -2.01
C ILE A 158 -7.52 -1.22 -0.77
N SER A 159 -7.57 -2.52 -0.95
CA SER A 159 -7.49 -3.52 0.12
C SER A 159 -6.04 -3.93 0.39
N ALA A 160 -5.80 -4.62 1.51
CA ALA A 160 -4.45 -5.14 1.83
C ALA A 160 -4.01 -6.20 0.81
N LEU A 161 -4.92 -7.04 0.34
CA LEU A 161 -4.65 -8.01 -0.73
C LEU A 161 -4.23 -7.33 -2.03
N GLU A 162 -4.95 -6.28 -2.44
CA GLU A 162 -4.63 -5.51 -3.64
C GLU A 162 -3.31 -4.75 -3.51
N GLN A 163 -2.96 -4.24 -2.30
CA GLN A 163 -1.65 -3.63 -2.03
C GLN A 163 -0.52 -4.63 -2.29
N VAL A 164 -0.63 -5.85 -1.77
CA VAL A 164 0.36 -6.90 -1.99
C VAL A 164 0.45 -7.28 -3.46
N ALA A 165 -0.68 -7.44 -4.15
CA ALA A 165 -0.72 -7.74 -5.58
C ALA A 165 -0.05 -6.62 -6.41
N PHE A 166 -0.33 -5.36 -6.09
CA PHE A 166 0.28 -4.20 -6.73
C PHE A 166 1.80 -4.16 -6.50
N LEU A 167 2.26 -4.40 -5.27
CA LEU A 167 3.69 -4.40 -4.94
C LEU A 167 4.46 -5.54 -5.64
N LYS A 168 3.85 -6.70 -5.84
CA LYS A 168 4.43 -7.79 -6.63
C LYS A 168 4.61 -7.38 -8.10
N ARG A 169 3.61 -6.77 -8.71
CA ARG A 169 3.70 -6.23 -10.08
C ARG A 169 4.75 -5.13 -10.20
N LEU A 170 4.80 -4.24 -9.20
CA LEU A 170 5.85 -3.22 -9.09
C LEU A 170 7.25 -3.85 -9.08
N TYR A 171 7.46 -4.84 -8.22
CA TYR A 171 8.74 -5.53 -8.10
C TYR A 171 9.17 -6.23 -9.39
N ARG A 172 8.23 -6.91 -10.06
CA ARG A 172 8.45 -7.59 -11.34
C ARG A 172 8.57 -6.64 -12.53
N ARG A 173 8.42 -5.33 -12.31
CA ARG A 173 8.41 -4.29 -13.36
C ARG A 173 7.33 -4.52 -14.43
N GLU A 174 6.18 -5.04 -14.04
CA GLU A 174 5.03 -5.32 -14.91
C GLU A 174 4.11 -4.10 -15.13
N LEU A 175 4.40 -2.97 -14.49
CA LEU A 175 3.65 -1.72 -14.68
C LEU A 175 4.26 -0.94 -15.85
N PRO A 176 3.48 -0.13 -16.59
CA PRO A 176 3.94 0.53 -17.81
C PRO A 176 4.76 1.81 -17.54
N PHE A 177 5.86 1.68 -16.81
CA PHE A 177 6.77 2.78 -16.48
C PHE A 177 8.19 2.52 -16.98
N LYS A 178 9.03 3.56 -17.05
CA LYS A 178 10.43 3.48 -17.45
C LYS A 178 11.28 2.80 -16.35
N SER A 179 12.31 2.06 -16.75
CA SER A 179 13.26 1.43 -15.81
C SER A 179 13.85 2.40 -14.81
N SER A 180 14.23 3.60 -15.23
CA SER A 180 14.77 4.66 -14.36
C SER A 180 13.79 5.09 -13.26
N SER A 181 12.48 5.11 -13.56
CA SER A 181 11.46 5.43 -12.56
C SER A 181 11.34 4.35 -11.49
N TYR A 182 11.46 3.08 -11.87
CA TYR A 182 11.50 1.96 -10.93
C TYR A 182 12.73 2.02 -10.03
N GLU A 183 13.91 2.26 -10.60
CA GLU A 183 15.17 2.33 -9.87
C GLU A 183 15.17 3.46 -8.85
N LEU A 184 14.68 4.63 -9.24
CA LEU A 184 14.52 5.76 -8.33
C LEU A 184 13.54 5.43 -7.22
N LEU A 185 12.34 4.92 -7.55
CA LEU A 185 11.34 4.56 -6.53
C LEU A 185 11.89 3.50 -5.57
N GLN A 186 12.51 2.43 -6.06
CA GLN A 186 13.10 1.38 -5.22
C GLN A 186 14.14 1.95 -4.26
N ARG A 187 14.98 2.90 -4.71
CA ARG A 187 15.98 3.56 -3.87
C ARG A 187 15.34 4.41 -2.77
N ILE A 188 14.37 5.25 -3.10
CA ILE A 188 13.73 6.12 -2.10
C ILE A 188 12.81 5.38 -1.12
N MET A 189 12.36 4.17 -1.48
CA MET A 189 11.57 3.29 -0.61
C MET A 189 12.41 2.60 0.47
N ILE A 190 13.74 2.61 0.39
CA ILE A 190 14.60 1.94 1.39
C ILE A 190 14.36 2.56 2.76
N VAL A 191 13.93 1.71 3.71
CA VAL A 191 13.77 2.01 5.13
C VAL A 191 14.99 1.53 5.91
N GLU A 192 15.47 0.32 5.57
CA GLU A 192 16.62 -0.31 6.20
C GLU A 192 17.33 -1.21 5.18
N GLN A 193 18.66 -1.18 5.23
CA GLN A 193 19.51 -2.03 4.40
C GLN A 193 20.67 -2.55 5.21
N THR A 194 20.84 -3.87 5.20
CA THR A 194 21.93 -4.59 5.86
C THR A 194 22.55 -5.58 4.87
N PRO A 195 23.67 -6.24 5.19
CA PRO A 195 24.19 -7.32 4.36
C PRO A 195 23.22 -8.51 4.18
N ALA A 196 22.31 -8.72 5.14
CA ALA A 196 21.37 -9.84 5.14
C ALA A 196 20.03 -9.53 4.41
N TYR A 197 19.60 -8.27 4.39
CA TYR A 197 18.32 -7.90 3.81
C TYR A 197 18.22 -6.42 3.42
N THR A 198 17.25 -6.11 2.55
CA THR A 198 16.80 -4.76 2.28
C THR A 198 15.29 -4.66 2.48
N LEU A 199 14.88 -3.77 3.37
CA LEU A 199 13.47 -3.46 3.63
C LEU A 199 13.08 -2.19 2.88
N ARG A 200 12.06 -2.29 2.02
CA ARG A 200 11.46 -1.15 1.32
C ARG A 200 10.00 -1.03 1.70
N ALA A 201 9.59 0.14 2.16
CA ALA A 201 8.23 0.30 2.66
C ALA A 201 7.72 1.74 2.63
N LYS A 202 6.41 1.86 2.83
CA LYS A 202 5.73 3.15 3.01
C LYS A 202 4.65 3.04 4.08
N THR A 203 4.64 3.99 4.99
CA THR A 203 3.54 4.20 5.94
C THR A 203 2.40 5.00 5.31
N GLY A 204 1.18 4.79 5.81
CA GLY A 204 0.02 5.64 5.54
C GLY A 204 -0.78 5.89 6.81
N TRP A 205 -1.53 7.01 6.83
CA TRP A 205 -2.47 7.33 7.90
C TRP A 205 -3.64 8.11 7.31
N ALA A 206 -4.79 7.44 7.12
CA ALA A 206 -6.03 8.08 6.71
C ALA A 206 -6.76 8.62 7.93
N GLY A 207 -7.39 9.78 7.79
CA GLY A 207 -8.11 10.44 8.88
C GLY A 207 -7.21 11.11 9.93
N TYR A 208 -5.91 11.28 9.65
CA TYR A 208 -4.99 11.96 10.58
C TYR A 208 -5.51 13.35 10.99
N GLY A 209 -5.62 13.56 12.30
CA GLY A 209 -6.15 14.82 12.86
C GLY A 209 -7.68 14.92 12.89
N ASN A 210 -8.42 14.00 12.30
CA ASN A 210 -9.88 13.95 12.35
C ASN A 210 -10.34 12.96 13.43
N GLN A 211 -10.83 13.48 14.57
CA GLN A 211 -11.31 12.66 15.68
C GLN A 211 -12.73 12.10 15.46
N ALA A 212 -13.47 12.60 14.47
CA ALA A 212 -14.85 12.19 14.20
C ALA A 212 -14.95 10.97 13.25
N ALA A 213 -13.84 10.54 12.64
CA ALA A 213 -13.82 9.42 11.72
C ALA A 213 -12.82 8.34 12.18
N PRO A 214 -13.07 7.05 11.86
CA PRO A 214 -12.10 6.01 12.10
C PRO A 214 -10.78 6.33 11.40
N GLN A 215 -9.67 6.30 12.13
CA GLN A 215 -8.36 6.52 11.58
C GLN A 215 -7.72 5.19 11.20
N ILE A 216 -7.19 5.09 9.99
CA ILE A 216 -6.59 3.87 9.46
C ILE A 216 -5.09 4.08 9.25
N GLY A 217 -4.29 3.28 9.95
CA GLY A 217 -2.85 3.20 9.75
C GLY A 217 -2.48 2.12 8.75
N TRP A 218 -1.55 2.42 7.83
CA TRP A 218 -0.99 1.48 6.88
C TRP A 218 0.52 1.32 7.05
N TYR A 219 1.02 0.14 6.78
CA TYR A 219 2.43 -0.11 6.48
C TYR A 219 2.53 -1.18 5.41
N VAL A 220 3.02 -0.79 4.24
CA VAL A 220 3.07 -1.67 3.06
C VAL A 220 4.47 -1.65 2.45
N GLY A 221 4.90 -2.78 1.88
CA GLY A 221 6.23 -2.86 1.32
C GLY A 221 6.68 -4.27 1.02
N TYR A 222 7.99 -4.44 0.91
CA TYR A 222 8.61 -5.74 0.73
C TYR A 222 10.00 -5.81 1.35
N LEU A 223 10.35 -7.04 1.74
CA LEU A 223 11.65 -7.42 2.27
C LEU A 223 12.37 -8.31 1.27
N GLU A 224 13.55 -7.91 0.84
CA GLU A 224 14.47 -8.75 0.08
C GLU A 224 15.48 -9.37 1.03
N THR A 225 15.60 -10.69 1.00
CA THR A 225 16.61 -11.49 1.71
C THR A 225 17.45 -12.29 0.71
N ASN A 226 18.47 -13.00 1.17
CA ASN A 226 19.25 -13.90 0.32
C ASN A 226 18.35 -15.05 -0.19
N GLY A 227 17.79 -14.90 -1.40
CA GLY A 227 16.99 -15.91 -2.09
C GLY A 227 15.47 -15.76 -2.01
N ASN A 228 14.91 -14.83 -1.21
CA ASN A 228 13.48 -14.66 -1.08
C ASN A 228 13.06 -13.19 -1.08
N VAL A 229 11.84 -12.92 -1.58
CA VAL A 229 11.21 -11.60 -1.50
C VAL A 229 9.82 -11.73 -0.91
N TRP A 230 9.61 -11.07 0.23
CA TRP A 230 8.38 -11.08 0.99
C TRP A 230 7.64 -9.76 0.88
N PHE A 231 6.41 -9.78 0.44
CA PHE A 231 5.54 -8.62 0.31
C PHE A 231 4.58 -8.57 1.48
N PHE A 232 4.33 -7.39 2.00
CA PHE A 232 3.41 -7.21 3.11
C PHE A 232 2.52 -5.99 2.95
N ALA A 233 1.31 -6.11 3.49
CA ALA A 233 0.41 -5.00 3.70
C ALA A 233 -0.32 -5.17 5.03
N LEU A 234 -0.02 -4.27 5.96
CA LEU A 234 -0.74 -4.13 7.23
C LEU A 234 -1.68 -2.94 7.13
N ASN A 235 -2.92 -3.09 7.58
CA ASN A 235 -3.73 -1.95 8.00
C ASN A 235 -4.33 -2.21 9.39
N MET A 236 -4.45 -1.15 10.17
CA MET A 236 -5.01 -1.22 11.51
C MET A 236 -5.75 0.08 11.87
N GLU A 237 -6.66 -0.03 12.82
CA GLU A 237 -7.26 1.14 13.43
C GLU A 237 -6.23 1.89 14.28
N MET A 238 -6.24 3.22 14.17
CA MET A 238 -5.37 4.10 14.92
C MET A 238 -6.21 4.80 15.98
N THR A 239 -6.02 4.46 17.25
CA THR A 239 -6.80 5.01 18.37
C THR A 239 -6.06 6.11 19.11
N LYS A 240 -4.73 6.14 19.01
CA LYS A 240 -3.86 7.13 19.66
C LYS A 240 -2.58 7.35 18.85
N PRO A 241 -1.89 8.49 19.01
CA PRO A 241 -0.66 8.79 18.28
C PRO A 241 0.45 7.73 18.46
N ALA A 242 0.52 7.07 19.61
CA ALA A 242 1.50 6.02 19.89
C ALA A 242 1.36 4.80 18.97
N ASP A 243 0.18 4.56 18.39
CA ASP A 243 -0.06 3.45 17.44
C ASP A 243 0.73 3.63 16.14
N ALA A 244 1.28 4.82 15.90
CA ALA A 244 2.10 5.09 14.70
C ALA A 244 3.28 4.12 14.56
N GLY A 245 4.02 3.85 15.65
CA GLY A 245 5.14 2.91 15.65
C GLY A 245 4.72 1.44 15.64
N LEU A 246 3.50 1.14 16.12
CA LEU A 246 3.00 -0.22 16.23
C LEU A 246 2.82 -0.90 14.86
N ARG A 247 2.46 -0.13 13.82
CA ARG A 247 2.35 -0.64 12.44
C ARG A 247 3.67 -1.29 11.98
N GLN A 248 4.78 -0.61 12.20
CA GLN A 248 6.12 -1.08 11.82
C GLN A 248 6.54 -2.25 12.70
N LYS A 249 6.33 -2.14 14.03
CA LYS A 249 6.67 -3.20 14.99
C LYS A 249 6.00 -4.53 14.62
N LEU A 250 4.70 -4.54 14.39
CA LEU A 250 3.94 -5.75 14.04
C LEU A 250 4.48 -6.42 12.77
N VAL A 251 4.72 -5.63 11.72
CA VAL A 251 5.27 -6.17 10.47
C VAL A 251 6.68 -6.74 10.70
N MET A 252 7.53 -6.03 11.44
CA MET A 252 8.90 -6.52 11.71
C MET A 252 8.90 -7.80 12.54
N ASP A 253 8.01 -7.92 13.53
CA ASP A 253 7.89 -9.13 14.34
C ASP A 253 7.47 -10.33 13.48
N VAL A 254 6.53 -10.15 12.55
CA VAL A 254 6.11 -11.19 11.61
C VAL A 254 7.22 -11.54 10.62
N LEU A 255 7.91 -10.56 10.06
CA LEU A 255 9.02 -10.80 9.13
C LEU A 255 10.18 -11.56 9.80
N LYS A 256 10.49 -11.28 11.05
CA LYS A 256 11.48 -12.03 11.84
C LYS A 256 11.08 -13.50 12.00
N GLN A 257 9.80 -13.77 12.22
CA GLN A 257 9.30 -15.12 12.43
C GLN A 257 9.18 -15.93 11.13
N LYS A 258 8.60 -15.33 10.08
CA LYS A 258 8.22 -16.03 8.84
C LYS A 258 9.27 -15.92 7.74
N ALA A 259 10.00 -14.81 7.66
CA ALA A 259 10.95 -14.52 6.57
C ALA A 259 12.40 -14.86 6.89
N SER A 260 12.69 -15.40 8.07
CA SER A 260 14.04 -15.77 8.51
C SER A 260 15.06 -14.64 8.30
N MET A 261 14.70 -13.41 8.67
CA MET A 261 15.50 -12.18 8.45
C MET A 261 16.95 -12.23 8.92
N TYR A 262 17.28 -13.15 9.84
CA TYR A 262 18.58 -13.22 10.52
C TYR A 262 19.29 -14.57 10.35
N ARG A 263 18.89 -15.39 9.37
CA ARG A 263 19.56 -16.67 9.08
C ARG A 263 20.46 -16.56 7.88
#